data_1d2a3545c07027dd4585fdc52287db63
#
_entry.id   1d2a3545c07027dd4585fdc52287db63
#
_cell.length_a   1.000
_cell.length_b   1.000
_cell.length_c   1.000
_cell.angle_alpha   90.00
_cell.angle_beta   90.00
_cell.angle_gamma   90.00
#
_symmetry.space_group_name_H-M   'P 1'
#
loop_
_entity.id
_entity.type
_entity.pdbx_description
1 polymer ?
#
loop_
_entity_poly.entity_id
_entity_poly.type
_entity_poly.pdbx_seq_one_letter_code
_entity_poly.pdbx_strand_id
1 'polypeptide(L)'
;MVGPNRVFLEYIGNVLPSLGERSVQQRTALDLCVPKVDVTGVDDNETRRWKGSEEMLARLVEASTAHVQVLDDDLKVPVGARTFTFTRAELSDWLQQALAGSLPVNRRRDSLKGLVQRDLQRRYDRDDIWDKAPALRAALTSMWPTMQPIRLVDRLLPGPGGKRRRWTVADQFLVDEANSLLVGPPFTYGHVVVDEAQDHSAVALRCIGRRSPGRSITILGDLAQSTTPAGQREWNDVLRLLGASSADGTAEVAHLTIGYRVPAPILDVANRLLPFTGVRTQASRSVRVEGVEPLLRMASDADLAASVADEVKLVRHRHHNTGVVAPEALFPAIAKALDVVGLHAVDRVHDLGHLDVPVFHAEAVKGLEFDGVVVVNPHEIFDGSERGARLLYVAMTRAVQVLHFVSSQPLPVELTP
;
A
#
# COMPACT_ATOMS: atom_id res chain seq x y z
N MET A 1 12.24 9.09 1.97
CA MET A 1 11.03 8.96 2.82
C MET A 1 9.86 8.55 1.95
N VAL A 2 9.10 7.56 2.39
CA VAL A 2 7.85 7.10 1.77
C VAL A 2 6.69 7.55 2.66
N GLY A 3 5.83 8.43 2.14
CA GLY A 3 4.68 8.96 2.87
C GLY A 3 3.35 8.44 2.31
N PRO A 4 2.26 8.59 3.07
CA PRO A 4 0.94 8.05 2.70
C PRO A 4 0.33 8.71 1.47
N ASN A 5 0.54 10.02 1.28
CA ASN A 5 0.00 10.79 0.18
C ASN A 5 0.87 12.03 -0.14
N ARG A 6 0.57 12.71 -1.24
CA ARG A 6 1.33 13.89 -1.71
C ARG A 6 1.17 15.09 -0.78
N VAL A 7 -0.01 15.31 -0.22
CA VAL A 7 -0.29 16.44 0.67
C VAL A 7 0.58 16.35 1.93
N PHE A 8 0.66 15.16 2.53
CA PHE A 8 1.57 14.90 3.65
C PHE A 8 3.03 15.14 3.28
N LEU A 9 3.46 14.68 2.10
CA LEU A 9 4.84 14.87 1.63
C LEU A 9 5.18 16.34 1.37
N GLU A 10 4.25 17.13 0.84
CA GLU A 10 4.43 18.59 0.68
C GLU A 10 4.59 19.28 2.04
N TYR A 11 3.77 18.91 3.03
CA TYR A 11 3.91 19.44 4.39
C TYR A 11 5.28 19.11 4.98
N ILE A 12 5.69 17.85 4.96
CA ILE A 12 7.02 17.42 5.45
C ILE A 12 8.14 18.06 4.65
N GLY A 13 7.95 18.26 3.35
CA GLY A 13 8.92 18.93 2.46
C GLY A 13 9.24 20.35 2.89
N ASN A 14 8.30 21.04 3.51
CA ASN A 14 8.50 22.38 4.06
C ASN A 14 9.18 22.34 5.44
N VAL A 15 9.06 21.24 6.19
CA VAL A 15 9.62 21.08 7.53
C VAL A 15 11.07 20.58 7.50
N LEU A 16 11.41 19.62 6.65
CA LEU A 16 12.73 19.00 6.59
C LEU A 16 13.90 19.98 6.44
N PRO A 17 13.82 21.04 5.59
CA PRO A 17 14.89 22.03 5.47
C PRO A 17 15.17 22.79 6.77
N SER A 18 14.15 23.04 7.60
CA SER A 18 14.29 23.71 8.91
C SER A 18 15.02 22.83 9.93
N LEU A 19 15.01 21.50 9.72
CA LEU A 19 15.74 20.52 10.52
C LEU A 19 17.14 20.22 9.96
N GLY A 20 17.56 20.91 8.89
CA GLY A 20 18.87 20.72 8.25
C GLY A 20 18.90 19.62 7.18
N GLU A 21 17.80 18.90 6.97
CA GLU A 21 17.71 17.77 6.05
C GLU A 21 17.26 18.22 4.65
N ARG A 22 18.24 18.41 3.74
CA ARG A 22 17.99 18.88 2.36
C ARG A 22 18.09 17.77 1.30
N SER A 23 18.63 16.60 1.64
CA SER A 23 18.91 15.51 0.69
C SER A 23 17.84 14.43 0.67
N VAL A 24 16.84 14.53 1.53
CA VAL A 24 15.79 13.51 1.65
C VAL A 24 14.86 13.55 0.45
N GLN A 25 14.83 12.47 -0.32
CA GLN A 25 13.85 12.29 -1.39
C GLN A 25 12.51 11.86 -0.79
N GLN A 26 11.46 12.57 -1.17
CA GLN A 26 10.08 12.31 -0.72
C GLN A 26 9.30 11.66 -1.86
N ARG A 27 8.71 10.51 -1.59
CA ARG A 27 7.97 9.70 -2.56
C ARG A 27 6.74 9.08 -1.89
N THR A 28 5.67 8.89 -2.65
CA THR A 28 4.65 7.90 -2.29
C THR A 28 5.15 6.50 -2.66
N ALA A 29 4.54 5.46 -2.08
CA ALA A 29 4.86 4.08 -2.49
C ALA A 29 4.64 3.87 -3.99
N LEU A 30 3.60 4.51 -4.56
CA LEU A 30 3.30 4.44 -5.99
C LEU A 30 4.41 5.09 -6.84
N ASP A 31 5.04 6.16 -6.36
CA ASP A 31 6.13 6.82 -7.09
C ASP A 31 7.37 5.93 -7.23
N LEU A 32 7.55 4.95 -6.35
CA LEU A 32 8.65 3.98 -6.41
C LEU A 32 8.49 2.93 -7.51
N CYS A 33 7.27 2.69 -7.98
CA CYS A 33 6.99 1.62 -8.94
C CYS A 33 7.56 1.90 -10.33
N VAL A 34 8.15 0.89 -10.97
CA VAL A 34 8.74 0.94 -12.32
C VAL A 34 8.53 -0.42 -13.02
N PRO A 35 8.21 -0.44 -14.33
CA PRO A 35 7.83 0.69 -15.18
C PRO A 35 6.46 1.27 -14.80
N LYS A 36 6.21 2.52 -15.23
CA LYS A 36 4.90 3.15 -15.00
C LYS A 36 3.87 2.64 -16.00
N VAL A 37 2.63 2.53 -15.53
CA VAL A 37 1.44 2.32 -16.35
C VAL A 37 0.47 3.49 -16.17
N ASP A 38 -0.41 3.70 -17.13
CA ASP A 38 -1.44 4.74 -17.07
C ASP A 38 -2.60 4.27 -16.19
N VAL A 39 -2.60 4.69 -14.92
CA VAL A 39 -3.60 4.31 -13.91
C VAL A 39 -4.88 5.11 -14.15
N THR A 40 -5.88 4.45 -14.74
CA THR A 40 -7.19 5.04 -15.06
C THR A 40 -8.37 4.24 -14.49
N GLY A 41 -8.08 3.06 -13.92
CA GLY A 41 -9.06 2.17 -13.31
C GLY A 41 -9.10 2.31 -11.78
N VAL A 42 -10.19 1.87 -11.19
CA VAL A 42 -10.36 1.74 -9.75
C VAL A 42 -10.79 0.30 -9.46
N ASP A 43 -10.16 -0.33 -8.49
CA ASP A 43 -10.56 -1.64 -7.97
C ASP A 43 -11.60 -1.46 -6.86
N ASP A 44 -12.56 -2.38 -6.76
CA ASP A 44 -13.34 -2.56 -5.54
C ASP A 44 -12.46 -3.10 -4.39
N ASN A 45 -13.01 -3.11 -3.18
CA ASN A 45 -12.26 -3.49 -1.98
C ASN A 45 -11.79 -4.96 -1.99
N GLU A 46 -12.57 -5.86 -2.56
CA GLU A 46 -12.24 -7.29 -2.65
C GLU A 46 -11.11 -7.50 -3.66
N THR A 47 -11.23 -6.94 -4.85
CA THR A 47 -10.21 -6.97 -5.90
C THR A 47 -8.90 -6.34 -5.42
N ARG A 48 -8.97 -5.19 -4.71
CA ARG A 48 -7.78 -4.52 -4.15
C ARG A 48 -7.08 -5.39 -3.12
N ARG A 49 -7.84 -6.06 -2.22
CA ARG A 49 -7.30 -6.99 -1.23
C ARG A 49 -6.61 -8.17 -1.90
N TRP A 50 -7.27 -8.79 -2.87
CA TRP A 50 -6.73 -9.94 -3.58
C TRP A 50 -5.47 -9.60 -4.38
N LYS A 51 -5.47 -8.51 -5.19
CA LYS A 51 -4.29 -8.07 -5.93
C LYS A 51 -3.11 -7.70 -5.01
N GLY A 52 -3.40 -7.18 -3.82
CA GLY A 52 -2.39 -6.80 -2.83
C GLY A 52 -1.87 -7.96 -1.97
N SER A 53 -2.40 -9.17 -2.10
CA SER A 53 -2.13 -10.31 -1.21
C SER A 53 -0.81 -11.03 -1.50
N GLU A 54 -0.37 -11.84 -0.54
CA GLU A 54 0.76 -12.76 -0.71
C GLU A 54 0.45 -13.90 -1.69
N GLU A 55 -0.82 -14.31 -1.80
CA GLU A 55 -1.23 -15.27 -2.82
C GLU A 55 -0.92 -14.74 -4.22
N MET A 56 -1.19 -13.47 -4.47
CA MET A 56 -0.87 -12.83 -5.75
C MET A 56 0.64 -12.75 -5.99
N LEU A 57 1.45 -12.53 -4.95
CA LEU A 57 2.91 -12.62 -5.06
C LEU A 57 3.35 -14.03 -5.51
N ALA A 58 2.80 -15.09 -4.91
CA ALA A 58 3.09 -16.46 -5.29
C ALA A 58 2.72 -16.74 -6.76
N ARG A 59 1.54 -16.31 -7.19
CA ARG A 59 1.09 -16.41 -8.59
C ARG A 59 2.00 -15.69 -9.57
N LEU A 60 2.50 -14.50 -9.20
CA LEU A 60 3.46 -13.77 -10.04
C LEU A 60 4.79 -14.52 -10.18
N VAL A 61 5.30 -15.09 -9.08
CA VAL A 61 6.52 -15.90 -9.10
C VAL A 61 6.36 -17.10 -10.05
N GLU A 62 5.28 -17.85 -9.94
CA GLU A 62 4.97 -18.98 -10.82
C GLU A 62 4.84 -18.53 -12.29
N ALA A 63 4.04 -17.51 -12.56
CA ALA A 63 3.83 -16.97 -13.89
C ALA A 63 5.11 -16.41 -14.53
N SER A 64 6.07 -15.94 -13.72
CA SER A 64 7.33 -15.35 -14.19
C SER A 64 8.21 -16.33 -14.97
N THR A 65 8.08 -17.64 -14.74
CA THR A 65 8.82 -18.70 -15.41
C THR A 65 7.96 -19.59 -16.31
N ALA A 66 6.62 -19.49 -16.23
CA ALA A 66 5.69 -20.36 -16.97
C ALA A 66 5.84 -20.29 -18.50
N HIS A 67 6.47 -19.26 -19.04
CA HIS A 67 6.73 -19.09 -20.46
C HIS A 67 8.04 -19.77 -20.92
N VAL A 68 8.81 -20.35 -20.02
CA VAL A 68 10.05 -21.06 -20.31
C VAL A 68 9.71 -22.52 -20.57
N GLN A 69 9.95 -23.00 -21.79
CA GLN A 69 9.55 -24.34 -22.20
C GLN A 69 10.67 -25.02 -22.98
N VAL A 70 10.87 -26.32 -22.75
CA VAL A 70 11.78 -27.13 -23.54
C VAL A 70 11.13 -27.45 -24.91
N LEU A 71 11.94 -27.65 -25.95
CA LEU A 71 11.45 -28.15 -27.25
C LEU A 71 10.85 -29.55 -27.09
N ASP A 72 9.85 -29.87 -27.91
CA ASP A 72 9.20 -31.17 -27.89
C ASP A 72 10.12 -32.28 -28.44
N ASP A 73 10.98 -31.97 -29.41
CA ASP A 73 11.88 -32.87 -30.10
C ASP A 73 13.36 -32.54 -29.87
N ASP A 74 14.22 -33.47 -30.23
CA ASP A 74 15.66 -33.27 -30.26
C ASP A 74 16.06 -32.19 -31.27
N LEU A 75 16.98 -31.33 -30.88
CA LEU A 75 17.46 -30.23 -31.72
C LEU A 75 18.65 -30.68 -32.55
N LYS A 76 18.49 -30.66 -33.88
CA LYS A 76 19.57 -30.91 -34.86
C LYS A 76 20.13 -29.59 -35.36
N VAL A 77 21.43 -29.39 -35.16
CA VAL A 77 22.12 -28.13 -35.46
C VAL A 77 23.23 -28.37 -36.50
N PRO A 78 23.09 -27.98 -37.74
CA PRO A 78 24.16 -28.06 -38.74
C PRO A 78 25.20 -26.97 -38.49
N VAL A 79 26.48 -27.36 -38.47
CA VAL A 79 27.64 -26.46 -38.35
C VAL A 79 28.70 -26.90 -39.34
N GLY A 80 28.77 -26.24 -40.49
CA GLY A 80 29.61 -26.68 -41.61
C GLY A 80 29.13 -28.02 -42.17
N ALA A 81 30.05 -29.00 -42.29
CA ALA A 81 29.74 -30.35 -42.78
C ALA A 81 29.23 -31.29 -41.69
N ARG A 82 29.13 -30.88 -40.41
CA ARG A 82 28.71 -31.69 -39.32
C ARG A 82 27.35 -31.26 -38.77
N THR A 83 26.56 -32.24 -38.32
CA THR A 83 25.29 -31.98 -37.60
C THR A 83 25.48 -32.40 -36.14
N PHE A 84 25.21 -31.49 -35.21
CA PHE A 84 25.19 -31.74 -33.79
C PHE A 84 23.74 -31.98 -33.36
N THR A 85 23.52 -33.03 -32.58
CA THR A 85 22.20 -33.36 -32.02
C THR A 85 22.22 -33.10 -30.52
N PHE A 86 21.26 -32.31 -30.04
CA PHE A 86 21.02 -32.06 -28.62
C PHE A 86 19.68 -32.69 -28.28
N THR A 87 19.71 -33.69 -27.41
CA THR A 87 18.49 -34.39 -27.01
C THR A 87 17.60 -33.46 -26.17
N ARG A 88 16.30 -33.75 -26.18
CA ARG A 88 15.33 -33.05 -25.32
C ARG A 88 15.74 -33.10 -23.84
N ALA A 89 16.31 -34.20 -23.37
CA ALA A 89 16.80 -34.36 -22.00
C ALA A 89 17.93 -33.36 -21.69
N GLU A 90 18.90 -33.21 -22.57
CA GLU A 90 20.02 -32.27 -22.42
C GLU A 90 19.51 -30.82 -22.41
N LEU A 91 18.57 -30.48 -23.31
CA LEU A 91 17.95 -29.14 -23.35
C LEU A 91 17.18 -28.86 -22.06
N SER A 92 16.45 -29.83 -21.53
CA SER A 92 15.74 -29.73 -20.26
C SER A 92 16.70 -29.55 -19.09
N ASP A 93 17.81 -30.30 -19.02
CA ASP A 93 18.78 -30.17 -17.96
C ASP A 93 19.44 -28.77 -17.93
N TRP A 94 19.82 -28.24 -19.07
CA TRP A 94 20.34 -26.88 -19.17
C TRP A 94 19.33 -25.82 -18.70
N LEU A 95 18.04 -25.98 -19.08
CA LEU A 95 16.98 -25.06 -18.62
C LEU A 95 16.80 -25.14 -17.11
N GLN A 96 16.72 -26.35 -16.54
CA GLN A 96 16.53 -26.52 -15.10
C GLN A 96 17.70 -25.92 -14.30
N GLN A 97 18.93 -26.17 -14.73
CA GLN A 97 20.11 -25.57 -14.10
C GLN A 97 20.09 -24.04 -14.15
N ALA A 98 19.70 -23.45 -15.29
CA ALA A 98 19.60 -22.00 -15.41
C ALA A 98 18.44 -21.43 -14.58
N LEU A 99 17.28 -22.12 -14.52
CA LEU A 99 16.13 -21.75 -13.71
C LEU A 99 16.39 -21.80 -12.20
N ALA A 100 17.25 -22.70 -11.73
CA ALA A 100 17.63 -22.80 -10.33
C ALA A 100 18.48 -21.61 -9.84
N GLY A 101 18.97 -20.74 -10.73
CA GLY A 101 19.76 -19.57 -10.38
C GLY A 101 18.95 -18.51 -9.61
N SER A 102 19.64 -17.65 -8.84
CA SER A 102 19.04 -16.58 -8.03
C SER A 102 18.86 -15.26 -8.76
N LEU A 103 19.37 -15.12 -9.99
CA LEU A 103 19.25 -13.90 -10.78
C LEU A 103 17.79 -13.67 -11.24
N PRO A 104 17.41 -12.43 -11.60
CA PRO A 104 16.15 -12.15 -12.27
C PRO A 104 15.96 -13.00 -13.52
N VAL A 105 14.71 -13.43 -13.79
CA VAL A 105 14.39 -14.46 -14.82
C VAL A 105 15.00 -14.16 -16.18
N ASN A 106 14.90 -12.92 -16.68
CA ASN A 106 15.48 -12.57 -17.99
C ASN A 106 17.02 -12.63 -17.99
N ARG A 107 17.69 -12.40 -16.84
CA ARG A 107 19.14 -12.53 -16.70
C ARG A 107 19.61 -13.97 -16.57
N ARG A 108 18.78 -14.89 -16.06
CA ARG A 108 19.09 -16.34 -16.03
C ARG A 108 19.25 -16.89 -17.44
N ARG A 109 18.63 -16.29 -18.44
CA ARG A 109 18.84 -16.63 -19.86
C ARG A 109 20.30 -16.46 -20.30
N ASP A 110 20.99 -15.43 -19.78
CA ASP A 110 22.42 -15.28 -20.06
C ASP A 110 23.24 -16.39 -19.39
N SER A 111 22.81 -16.87 -18.21
CA SER A 111 23.40 -18.03 -17.55
C SER A 111 23.19 -19.31 -18.37
N LEU A 112 22.02 -19.50 -18.99
CA LEU A 112 21.77 -20.60 -19.92
C LEU A 112 22.76 -20.59 -21.10
N LYS A 113 22.99 -19.43 -21.73
CA LYS A 113 24.01 -19.28 -22.75
C LYS A 113 25.38 -19.77 -22.28
N GLY A 114 25.82 -19.32 -21.10
CA GLY A 114 27.10 -19.70 -20.51
C GLY A 114 27.20 -21.19 -20.18
N LEU A 115 26.11 -21.83 -19.75
CA LEU A 115 26.05 -23.29 -19.52
C LEU A 115 26.24 -24.05 -20.82
N VAL A 116 25.49 -23.68 -21.86
CA VAL A 116 25.57 -24.31 -23.17
C VAL A 116 26.97 -24.16 -23.80
N GLN A 117 27.55 -22.96 -23.75
CA GLN A 117 28.91 -22.73 -24.28
C GLN A 117 29.95 -23.57 -23.57
N ARG A 118 29.94 -23.70 -22.24
CA ARG A 118 30.85 -24.56 -21.47
C ARG A 118 30.66 -26.02 -21.81
N ASP A 119 29.42 -26.48 -21.99
CA ASP A 119 29.15 -27.87 -22.34
C ASP A 119 29.63 -28.21 -23.75
N LEU A 120 29.43 -27.30 -24.71
CA LEU A 120 29.97 -27.45 -26.08
C LEU A 120 31.49 -27.50 -26.08
N GLN A 121 32.16 -26.63 -25.33
CA GLN A 121 33.61 -26.65 -25.21
C GLN A 121 34.12 -27.98 -24.61
N ARG A 122 33.48 -28.45 -23.54
CA ARG A 122 33.84 -29.72 -22.88
C ARG A 122 33.67 -30.93 -23.78
N ARG A 123 32.59 -30.99 -24.58
CA ARG A 123 32.26 -32.16 -25.43
C ARG A 123 33.02 -32.20 -26.74
N TYR A 124 33.28 -31.06 -27.31
CA TYR A 124 33.76 -30.96 -28.68
C TYR A 124 35.14 -30.30 -28.80
N ASP A 125 35.71 -29.84 -27.69
CA ASP A 125 36.93 -29.03 -27.63
C ASP A 125 36.90 -27.84 -28.65
N ARG A 126 35.74 -27.20 -28.78
CA ARG A 126 35.50 -26.11 -29.72
C ARG A 126 34.66 -25.02 -29.10
N ASP A 127 35.15 -23.80 -29.13
CA ASP A 127 34.48 -22.58 -28.67
C ASP A 127 33.64 -21.89 -29.74
N ASP A 128 33.93 -22.17 -31.04
CA ASP A 128 33.33 -21.55 -32.19
C ASP A 128 31.94 -22.11 -32.58
N ILE A 129 31.51 -23.24 -31.98
CA ILE A 129 30.21 -23.85 -32.29
C ILE A 129 29.08 -22.88 -32.00
N TRP A 130 29.12 -22.18 -30.86
CA TRP A 130 28.09 -21.22 -30.51
C TRP A 130 27.89 -20.15 -31.58
N ASP A 131 28.98 -19.57 -32.07
CA ASP A 131 28.90 -18.48 -33.04
C ASP A 131 28.47 -18.97 -34.44
N LYS A 132 28.84 -20.20 -34.80
CA LYS A 132 28.49 -20.86 -36.07
C LYS A 132 27.17 -21.61 -36.07
N ALA A 133 26.42 -21.61 -34.93
CA ALA A 133 25.16 -22.34 -34.74
C ALA A 133 23.95 -21.41 -34.55
N PRO A 134 23.50 -20.66 -35.57
CA PRO A 134 22.33 -19.76 -35.47
C PRO A 134 21.05 -20.51 -35.05
N ALA A 135 20.89 -21.76 -35.54
CA ALA A 135 19.75 -22.61 -35.18
C ALA A 135 19.70 -22.92 -33.67
N LEU A 136 20.86 -23.17 -33.01
CA LEU A 136 20.93 -23.38 -31.57
C LEU A 136 20.51 -22.10 -30.81
N ARG A 137 21.03 -20.94 -31.21
CA ARG A 137 20.66 -19.66 -30.60
C ARG A 137 19.16 -19.33 -30.78
N ALA A 138 18.60 -19.61 -31.95
CA ALA A 138 17.17 -19.45 -32.21
C ALA A 138 16.33 -20.38 -31.34
N ALA A 139 16.71 -21.65 -31.23
CA ALA A 139 16.06 -22.64 -30.39
C ALA A 139 16.06 -22.22 -28.91
N LEU A 140 17.21 -21.83 -28.37
CA LEU A 140 17.29 -21.34 -26.98
C LEU A 140 16.48 -20.06 -26.76
N THR A 141 16.35 -19.21 -27.79
CA THR A 141 15.50 -18.02 -27.72
C THR A 141 14.02 -18.37 -27.71
N SER A 142 13.60 -19.40 -28.48
CA SER A 142 12.21 -19.87 -28.46
C SER A 142 11.86 -20.62 -27.16
N MET A 143 12.80 -21.36 -26.59
CA MET A 143 12.64 -22.03 -25.29
C MET A 143 12.52 -21.03 -24.13
N TRP A 144 13.21 -19.90 -24.23
CA TRP A 144 13.20 -18.84 -23.20
C TRP A 144 13.04 -17.45 -23.83
N PRO A 145 11.86 -17.07 -24.27
CA PRO A 145 11.60 -15.72 -24.78
C PRO A 145 11.68 -14.69 -23.66
N THR A 146 12.15 -13.48 -23.98
CA THR A 146 12.18 -12.37 -23.02
C THR A 146 10.77 -11.95 -22.64
N MET A 147 10.45 -11.94 -21.36
CA MET A 147 9.16 -11.49 -20.85
C MET A 147 9.24 -10.02 -20.38
N GLN A 148 8.22 -9.24 -20.76
CA GLN A 148 8.05 -7.87 -20.30
C GLN A 148 7.16 -7.82 -19.03
N PRO A 149 7.48 -6.98 -18.01
CA PRO A 149 6.70 -6.89 -16.77
C PRO A 149 5.21 -6.63 -17.00
N ILE A 150 4.88 -5.67 -17.85
CA ILE A 150 3.50 -5.31 -18.19
C ILE A 150 2.77 -6.49 -18.83
N ARG A 151 3.42 -7.20 -19.76
CA ARG A 151 2.85 -8.38 -20.42
C ARG A 151 2.63 -9.55 -19.46
N LEU A 152 3.50 -9.71 -18.47
CA LEU A 152 3.32 -10.74 -17.44
C LEU A 152 2.04 -10.49 -16.63
N VAL A 153 1.85 -9.26 -16.18
CA VAL A 153 0.64 -8.88 -15.42
C VAL A 153 -0.62 -8.95 -16.29
N ASP A 154 -0.57 -8.55 -17.57
CA ASP A 154 -1.69 -8.68 -18.51
C ASP A 154 -2.10 -10.14 -18.74
N ARG A 155 -1.13 -11.06 -18.81
CA ARG A 155 -1.43 -12.49 -18.95
C ARG A 155 -2.01 -13.09 -17.67
N LEU A 156 -1.51 -12.67 -16.52
CA LEU A 156 -1.99 -13.15 -15.23
C LEU A 156 -3.40 -12.66 -14.90
N LEU A 157 -3.70 -11.44 -15.31
CA LEU A 157 -4.95 -10.74 -15.02
C LEU A 157 -5.54 -10.13 -16.31
N PRO A 158 -6.08 -10.94 -17.21
CA PRO A 158 -6.62 -10.44 -18.48
C PRO A 158 -7.79 -9.48 -18.24
N GLY A 159 -7.91 -8.47 -19.08
CA GLY A 159 -9.05 -7.54 -19.03
C GLY A 159 -10.38 -8.24 -19.31
N PRO A 160 -11.49 -7.75 -18.77
CA PRO A 160 -12.82 -8.35 -18.91
C PRO A 160 -13.22 -8.42 -20.39
N GLY A 161 -13.63 -9.63 -20.83
CA GLY A 161 -14.10 -9.88 -22.20
C GLY A 161 -13.03 -9.63 -23.29
N GLY A 162 -11.73 -9.76 -22.96
CA GLY A 162 -10.63 -9.53 -23.92
C GLY A 162 -10.40 -8.06 -24.29
N LYS A 163 -11.07 -7.12 -23.64
CA LYS A 163 -10.87 -5.68 -23.85
C LYS A 163 -9.55 -5.22 -23.23
N ARG A 164 -9.02 -4.09 -23.74
CA ARG A 164 -7.85 -3.44 -23.16
C ARG A 164 -8.11 -3.13 -21.68
N ARG A 165 -7.20 -3.56 -20.81
CA ARG A 165 -7.25 -3.36 -19.38
C ARG A 165 -7.14 -1.88 -19.01
N ARG A 166 -7.94 -1.46 -18.03
CA ARG A 166 -7.74 -0.20 -17.32
C ARG A 166 -6.88 -0.50 -16.09
N TRP A 167 -5.67 0.05 -16.07
CA TRP A 167 -4.73 -0.17 -14.98
C TRP A 167 -5.19 0.51 -13.70
N THR A 168 -5.02 -0.18 -12.59
CA THR A 168 -5.33 0.33 -11.25
C THR A 168 -4.06 0.56 -10.43
N VAL A 169 -4.18 1.20 -9.28
CA VAL A 169 -3.05 1.39 -8.34
C VAL A 169 -2.46 0.03 -7.91
N ALA A 170 -3.31 -0.96 -7.61
CA ALA A 170 -2.84 -2.30 -7.25
C ALA A 170 -2.06 -2.97 -8.39
N ASP A 171 -2.52 -2.78 -9.64
CA ASP A 171 -1.82 -3.30 -10.80
C ASP A 171 -0.43 -2.68 -10.99
N GLN A 172 -0.26 -1.38 -10.68
CA GLN A 172 1.03 -0.72 -10.77
C GLN A 172 2.06 -1.36 -9.81
N PHE A 173 1.64 -1.78 -8.62
CA PHE A 173 2.51 -2.53 -7.70
C PHE A 173 2.83 -3.94 -8.24
N LEU A 174 1.87 -4.62 -8.87
CA LEU A 174 2.11 -5.91 -9.52
C LEU A 174 3.11 -5.81 -10.68
N VAL A 175 3.05 -4.72 -11.46
CA VAL A 175 4.02 -4.45 -12.53
C VAL A 175 5.43 -4.22 -11.98
N ASP A 176 5.58 -3.52 -10.85
CA ASP A 176 6.89 -3.37 -10.17
C ASP A 176 7.40 -4.71 -9.62
N GLU A 177 6.54 -5.53 -9.04
CA GLU A 177 6.90 -6.89 -8.60
C GLU A 177 7.37 -7.74 -9.78
N ALA A 178 6.60 -7.75 -10.88
CA ALA A 178 6.96 -8.43 -12.12
C ALA A 178 8.32 -7.92 -12.68
N ASN A 179 8.56 -6.62 -12.63
CA ASN A 179 9.85 -6.04 -13.03
C ASN A 179 11.00 -6.55 -12.17
N SER A 180 10.80 -6.62 -10.87
CA SER A 180 11.81 -7.14 -9.95
C SER A 180 12.13 -8.62 -10.22
N LEU A 181 11.12 -9.45 -10.50
CA LEU A 181 11.29 -10.86 -10.81
C LEU A 181 11.98 -11.08 -12.16
N LEU A 182 11.66 -10.27 -13.17
CA LEU A 182 12.15 -10.45 -14.54
C LEU A 182 13.47 -9.74 -14.82
N VAL A 183 13.66 -8.53 -14.28
CA VAL A 183 14.77 -7.62 -14.62
C VAL A 183 15.63 -7.28 -13.42
N GLY A 184 15.01 -7.15 -12.26
CA GLY A 184 15.63 -6.70 -11.01
C GLY A 184 15.20 -5.25 -10.64
N PRO A 185 15.56 -4.78 -9.43
CA PRO A 185 15.20 -3.44 -8.97
C PRO A 185 15.94 -2.36 -9.77
N PRO A 186 15.23 -1.31 -10.24
CA PRO A 186 15.82 -0.30 -11.11
C PRO A 186 16.72 0.72 -10.38
N PHE A 187 16.44 0.99 -9.12
CA PHE A 187 17.18 1.91 -8.25
C PHE A 187 17.01 1.54 -6.79
N THR A 188 17.93 2.01 -5.96
CA THR A 188 17.96 1.74 -4.52
C THR A 188 18.39 2.97 -3.74
N TYR A 189 18.12 2.95 -2.43
CA TYR A 189 18.50 3.97 -1.46
C TYR A 189 19.35 3.36 -0.35
N GLY A 190 20.21 4.16 0.27
CA GLY A 190 20.98 3.74 1.43
C GLY A 190 20.11 3.54 2.67
N HIS A 191 19.06 4.35 2.83
CA HIS A 191 18.07 4.24 3.91
C HIS A 191 16.67 4.60 3.42
N VAL A 192 15.66 3.91 3.93
CA VAL A 192 14.25 4.18 3.61
C VAL A 192 13.47 4.40 4.90
N VAL A 193 12.77 5.51 5.00
CA VAL A 193 11.79 5.76 6.06
C VAL A 193 10.40 5.53 5.47
N VAL A 194 9.59 4.68 6.11
CA VAL A 194 8.21 4.36 5.68
C VAL A 194 7.26 4.82 6.74
N ASP A 195 6.36 5.73 6.41
CA ASP A 195 5.28 6.17 7.28
C ASP A 195 3.96 5.49 6.91
N GLU A 196 3.06 5.34 7.88
CA GLU A 196 1.77 4.64 7.74
C GLU A 196 1.94 3.23 7.13
N ALA A 197 2.97 2.51 7.54
CA ALA A 197 3.36 1.23 6.95
C ALA A 197 2.23 0.19 6.94
N GLN A 198 1.33 0.23 7.93
CA GLN A 198 0.17 -0.68 8.04
C GLN A 198 -0.83 -0.55 6.90
N ASP A 199 -0.85 0.57 6.16
CA ASP A 199 -1.78 0.77 5.05
C ASP A 199 -1.31 0.17 3.73
N HIS A 200 -0.05 -0.24 3.68
CA HIS A 200 0.49 -0.84 2.47
C HIS A 200 0.13 -2.31 2.32
N SER A 201 -0.25 -2.70 1.12
CA SER A 201 -0.45 -4.11 0.77
C SER A 201 0.86 -4.90 0.82
N ALA A 202 0.78 -6.23 0.89
CA ALA A 202 1.96 -7.09 0.86
C ALA A 202 2.84 -6.82 -0.38
N VAL A 203 2.22 -6.64 -1.55
CA VAL A 203 2.93 -6.31 -2.79
C VAL A 203 3.61 -4.94 -2.70
N ALA A 204 2.94 -3.92 -2.13
CA ALA A 204 3.51 -2.59 -1.96
C ALA A 204 4.69 -2.58 -0.96
N LEU A 205 4.58 -3.30 0.17
CA LEU A 205 5.68 -3.45 1.12
C LEU A 205 6.91 -4.10 0.48
N ARG A 206 6.73 -5.13 -0.34
CA ARG A 206 7.84 -5.73 -1.09
C ARG A 206 8.47 -4.76 -2.09
N CYS A 207 7.66 -3.94 -2.77
CA CYS A 207 8.17 -2.87 -3.63
C CYS A 207 9.07 -1.91 -2.82
N ILE A 208 8.62 -1.46 -1.65
CA ILE A 208 9.37 -0.57 -0.77
C ILE A 208 10.66 -1.25 -0.26
N GLY A 209 10.55 -2.47 0.29
CA GLY A 209 11.68 -3.21 0.87
C GLY A 209 12.84 -3.41 -0.11
N ARG A 210 12.53 -3.67 -1.38
CA ARG A 210 13.55 -3.81 -2.44
C ARG A 210 14.32 -2.53 -2.74
N ARG A 211 13.82 -1.37 -2.32
CA ARG A 211 14.55 -0.10 -2.48
C ARG A 211 15.67 0.08 -1.48
N SER A 212 15.79 -0.78 -0.46
CA SER A 212 16.90 -0.81 0.50
C SER A 212 17.53 -2.21 0.58
N PRO A 213 18.43 -2.57 -0.34
CA PRO A 213 19.06 -3.90 -0.35
C PRO A 213 19.82 -4.23 0.94
N GLY A 214 20.38 -3.19 1.60
CA GLY A 214 21.03 -3.32 2.91
C GLY A 214 20.06 -3.42 4.08
N ARG A 215 18.75 -3.46 3.83
CA ARG A 215 17.68 -3.52 4.86
C ARG A 215 17.74 -2.41 5.90
N SER A 216 18.31 -1.26 5.55
CA SER A 216 18.31 -0.08 6.41
C SER A 216 16.99 0.66 6.24
N ILE A 217 16.01 0.34 7.09
CA ILE A 217 14.63 0.83 6.99
C ILE A 217 14.15 1.26 8.37
N THR A 218 13.58 2.47 8.47
CA THR A 218 12.80 2.93 9.62
C THR A 218 11.32 2.83 9.26
N ILE A 219 10.53 2.18 10.11
CA ILE A 219 9.12 1.90 9.87
C ILE A 219 8.31 2.60 10.95
N LEU A 220 7.34 3.40 10.53
CA LEU A 220 6.40 4.10 11.39
C LEU A 220 4.98 3.68 11.03
N GLY A 221 4.09 3.59 12.02
CA GLY A 221 2.69 3.30 11.78
C GLY A 221 1.93 2.91 13.04
N ASP A 222 0.62 2.71 12.86
CA ASP A 222 -0.31 2.28 13.89
C ASP A 222 -1.30 1.26 13.29
N LEU A 223 -1.23 0.01 13.75
CA LEU A 223 -2.10 -1.06 13.24
C LEU A 223 -3.59 -0.78 13.51
N ALA A 224 -3.92 -0.11 14.62
CA ALA A 224 -5.31 0.27 14.93
C ALA A 224 -5.87 1.31 13.93
N GLN A 225 -5.00 2.00 13.21
CA GLN A 225 -5.35 2.95 12.15
C GLN A 225 -5.25 2.37 10.74
N SER A 226 -5.14 1.04 10.59
CA SER A 226 -5.15 0.38 9.29
C SER A 226 -6.56 0.36 8.70
N THR A 227 -6.84 1.27 7.77
CA THR A 227 -8.17 1.44 7.17
C THR A 227 -8.26 0.90 5.74
N THR A 228 -7.12 0.65 5.10
CA THR A 228 -7.10 0.15 3.72
C THR A 228 -7.49 -1.33 3.64
N PRO A 229 -8.23 -1.77 2.60
CA PRO A 229 -8.66 -3.17 2.46
C PRO A 229 -7.51 -4.19 2.42
N ALA A 230 -6.36 -3.79 1.87
CA ALA A 230 -5.17 -4.63 1.74
C ALA A 230 -4.09 -4.34 2.80
N GLY A 231 -4.41 -3.53 3.83
CA GLY A 231 -3.49 -3.16 4.90
C GLY A 231 -3.13 -4.32 5.81
N GLN A 232 -2.05 -4.15 6.56
CA GLN A 232 -1.51 -5.15 7.45
C GLN A 232 -2.19 -5.10 8.83
N ARG A 233 -2.17 -6.24 9.55
CA ARG A 233 -2.76 -6.40 10.87
C ARG A 233 -1.74 -6.75 11.95
N GLU A 234 -0.53 -7.14 11.56
CA GLU A 234 0.55 -7.54 12.44
C GLU A 234 1.89 -6.94 12.00
N TRP A 235 2.69 -6.48 12.97
CA TRP A 235 4.02 -5.93 12.69
C TRP A 235 4.97 -6.97 12.10
N ASN A 236 4.86 -8.23 12.52
CA ASN A 236 5.70 -9.30 11.99
C ASN A 236 5.54 -9.48 10.47
N ASP A 237 4.31 -9.31 9.95
CA ASP A 237 4.06 -9.36 8.51
C ASP A 237 4.68 -8.16 7.80
N VAL A 238 4.52 -6.94 8.34
CA VAL A 238 5.15 -5.73 7.81
C VAL A 238 6.67 -5.91 7.73
N LEU A 239 7.30 -6.35 8.82
CA LEU A 239 8.75 -6.57 8.89
C LEU A 239 9.21 -7.61 7.85
N ARG A 240 8.56 -8.77 7.83
CA ARG A 240 8.89 -9.87 6.90
C ARG A 240 8.78 -9.43 5.44
N LEU A 241 7.71 -8.71 5.08
CA LEU A 241 7.49 -8.22 3.71
C LEU A 241 8.51 -7.16 3.30
N LEU A 242 9.01 -6.38 4.24
CA LEU A 242 10.11 -5.44 4.02
C LEU A 242 11.50 -6.12 4.04
N GLY A 243 11.56 -7.41 4.37
CA GLY A 243 12.79 -8.20 4.39
C GLY A 243 13.54 -8.19 5.71
N ALA A 244 12.84 -7.87 6.82
CA ALA A 244 13.38 -7.88 8.19
C ALA A 244 12.60 -8.87 9.07
N SER A 245 13.14 -9.20 10.26
CA SER A 245 12.45 -10.03 11.24
C SER A 245 12.85 -9.61 12.66
N SER A 246 11.89 -9.61 13.56
CA SER A 246 12.16 -9.42 14.98
C SER A 246 12.71 -10.69 15.64
N ALA A 247 12.39 -11.87 15.09
CA ALA A 247 12.80 -13.15 15.65
C ALA A 247 14.30 -13.44 15.48
N ASP A 248 14.90 -12.98 14.39
CA ASP A 248 16.34 -13.13 14.10
C ASP A 248 17.18 -11.90 14.52
N GLY A 249 16.55 -10.92 15.20
CA GLY A 249 17.22 -9.71 15.68
C GLY A 249 17.57 -8.70 14.57
N THR A 250 17.05 -8.88 13.35
CA THR A 250 17.28 -7.92 12.26
C THR A 250 16.37 -6.69 12.34
N ALA A 251 15.36 -6.69 13.23
CA ALA A 251 14.47 -5.58 13.49
C ALA A 251 14.18 -5.42 14.98
N GLU A 252 14.13 -4.19 15.43
CA GLU A 252 13.67 -3.78 16.77
C GLU A 252 12.31 -3.10 16.64
N VAL A 253 11.35 -3.47 17.49
CA VAL A 253 10.02 -2.86 17.55
C VAL A 253 9.89 -2.07 18.85
N ALA A 254 9.78 -0.74 18.75
CA ALA A 254 9.52 0.15 19.85
C ALA A 254 8.04 0.56 19.89
N HIS A 255 7.37 0.31 21.03
CA HIS A 255 5.98 0.71 21.22
C HIS A 255 5.90 2.11 21.84
N LEU A 256 5.32 3.06 21.11
CA LEU A 256 5.06 4.41 21.59
C LEU A 256 3.67 4.45 22.24
N THR A 257 3.64 4.38 23.58
CA THR A 257 2.38 4.32 24.36
C THR A 257 2.01 5.66 25.01
N ILE A 258 2.80 6.71 24.77
CA ILE A 258 2.57 8.06 25.33
C ILE A 258 2.24 9.01 24.17
N GLY A 259 1.03 9.56 24.19
CA GLY A 259 0.54 10.54 23.22
C GLY A 259 0.61 11.97 23.75
N TYR A 260 0.95 12.91 22.87
CA TYR A 260 1.03 14.35 23.19
C TYR A 260 -0.06 15.17 22.49
N ARG A 261 -0.75 14.57 21.53
CA ARG A 261 -1.67 15.25 20.60
C ARG A 261 -3.10 15.27 21.14
N VAL A 262 -3.69 14.09 21.30
CA VAL A 262 -5.09 13.90 21.69
C VAL A 262 -5.24 14.02 23.21
N PRO A 263 -6.18 14.83 23.73
CA PRO A 263 -6.46 14.89 25.19
C PRO A 263 -6.93 13.55 25.75
N ALA A 264 -6.63 13.29 27.02
CA ALA A 264 -6.98 12.04 27.69
C ALA A 264 -8.48 11.70 27.60
N PRO A 265 -9.43 12.63 27.84
CA PRO A 265 -10.86 12.29 27.76
C PRO A 265 -11.28 11.77 26.39
N ILE A 266 -10.73 12.31 25.31
CA ILE A 266 -11.02 11.85 23.94
C ILE A 266 -10.35 10.51 23.69
N LEU A 267 -9.06 10.36 24.06
CA LEU A 267 -8.29 9.16 23.82
C LEU A 267 -8.83 7.96 24.60
N ASP A 268 -9.30 8.16 25.82
CA ASP A 268 -9.88 7.11 26.67
C ASP A 268 -11.17 6.54 26.06
N VAL A 269 -12.02 7.40 25.50
CA VAL A 269 -13.22 6.94 24.76
C VAL A 269 -12.82 6.22 23.48
N ALA A 270 -11.86 6.75 22.71
CA ALA A 270 -11.37 6.10 21.49
C ALA A 270 -10.74 4.72 21.78
N ASN A 271 -9.95 4.60 22.85
CA ASN A 271 -9.30 3.35 23.26
C ASN A 271 -10.29 2.20 23.54
N ARG A 272 -11.55 2.49 23.85
CA ARG A 272 -12.61 1.47 24.03
C ARG A 272 -12.88 0.70 22.74
N LEU A 273 -12.57 1.26 21.58
CA LEU A 273 -12.70 0.58 20.28
C LEU A 273 -11.55 -0.39 19.99
N LEU A 274 -10.39 -0.28 20.66
CA LEU A 274 -9.21 -1.11 20.36
C LEU A 274 -9.48 -2.62 20.39
N PRO A 275 -10.26 -3.19 21.33
CA PRO A 275 -10.59 -4.62 21.34
C PRO A 275 -11.35 -5.09 20.10
N PHE A 276 -12.06 -4.17 19.42
CA PHE A 276 -12.90 -4.45 18.26
C PHE A 276 -12.21 -4.21 16.92
N THR A 277 -10.97 -3.68 16.94
CA THR A 277 -10.20 -3.38 15.72
C THR A 277 -9.62 -4.62 15.03
N GLY A 278 -9.64 -5.78 15.68
CA GLY A 278 -9.04 -7.03 15.17
C GLY A 278 -7.52 -7.03 15.18
N VAL A 279 -6.87 -6.05 15.84
CA VAL A 279 -5.41 -5.97 15.97
C VAL A 279 -4.98 -6.00 17.43
N ARG A 280 -3.81 -6.58 17.67
CA ARG A 280 -3.20 -6.59 19.01
C ARG A 280 -2.31 -5.36 19.15
N THR A 281 -2.81 -4.34 19.83
CA THR A 281 -2.06 -3.13 20.16
C THR A 281 -2.25 -2.74 21.60
N GLN A 282 -1.28 -1.98 22.14
CA GLN A 282 -1.40 -1.43 23.50
C GLN A 282 -2.12 -0.08 23.42
N ALA A 283 -3.05 0.14 24.35
CA ALA A 283 -3.70 1.43 24.48
C ALA A 283 -2.67 2.53 24.85
N SER A 284 -2.69 3.61 24.10
CA SER A 284 -1.88 4.79 24.40
C SER A 284 -2.51 5.61 25.52
N ARG A 285 -1.68 6.31 26.29
CA ARG A 285 -2.09 7.28 27.30
C ARG A 285 -1.67 8.68 26.89
N SER A 286 -2.52 9.66 27.11
CA SER A 286 -2.19 11.06 26.84
C SER A 286 -1.45 11.69 28.01
N VAL A 287 -0.44 12.51 27.73
CA VAL A 287 0.14 13.44 28.73
C VAL A 287 -0.77 14.64 28.98
N ARG A 288 -1.72 14.92 28.07
CA ARG A 288 -2.69 16.00 28.20
C ARG A 288 -3.89 15.49 29.00
N VAL A 289 -3.72 15.44 30.32
CA VAL A 289 -4.72 14.90 31.29
C VAL A 289 -5.96 15.78 31.33
N GLU A 290 -5.78 17.09 31.09
CA GLU A 290 -6.88 18.07 31.01
C GLU A 290 -7.51 18.06 29.63
N GLY A 291 -8.83 18.22 29.58
CA GLY A 291 -9.58 18.25 28.33
C GLY A 291 -11.09 18.25 28.61
N VAL A 292 -11.86 18.33 27.55
CA VAL A 292 -13.32 18.25 27.61
C VAL A 292 -13.74 16.83 27.23
N GLU A 293 -14.63 16.24 28.05
CA GLU A 293 -15.26 14.95 27.71
C GLU A 293 -16.01 15.08 26.38
N PRO A 294 -15.96 14.03 25.53
CA PRO A 294 -16.73 14.01 24.30
C PRO A 294 -18.23 14.23 24.57
N LEU A 295 -18.83 15.13 23.81
CA LEU A 295 -20.25 15.49 23.97
C LEU A 295 -21.09 14.74 22.92
N LEU A 296 -22.27 14.27 23.35
CA LEU A 296 -23.28 13.68 22.47
C LEU A 296 -24.50 14.60 22.37
N ARG A 297 -24.85 14.97 21.14
CA ARG A 297 -26.13 15.61 20.82
C ARG A 297 -27.01 14.62 20.06
N MET A 298 -28.13 14.26 20.65
CA MET A 298 -29.16 13.46 19.98
C MET A 298 -30.04 14.34 19.11
N ALA A 299 -30.37 13.88 17.91
CA ALA A 299 -31.26 14.55 16.99
C ALA A 299 -32.16 13.52 16.27
N SER A 300 -33.33 13.92 15.80
CA SER A 300 -34.08 13.06 14.88
C SER A 300 -33.40 13.01 13.51
N ASP A 301 -33.69 11.98 12.70
CA ASP A 301 -33.16 11.91 11.32
C ASP A 301 -33.54 13.16 10.51
N ALA A 302 -34.73 13.74 10.74
CA ALA A 302 -35.16 14.94 10.06
C ALA A 302 -34.36 16.20 10.48
N ASP A 303 -33.92 16.28 11.73
CA ASP A 303 -33.19 17.42 12.29
C ASP A 303 -31.68 17.22 12.31
N LEU A 304 -31.21 16.06 11.92
CA LEU A 304 -29.79 15.66 12.06
C LEU A 304 -28.85 16.69 11.39
N ALA A 305 -29.10 17.03 10.13
CA ALA A 305 -28.24 17.95 9.39
C ALA A 305 -28.24 19.35 9.99
N ALA A 306 -29.40 19.87 10.43
CA ALA A 306 -29.51 21.13 11.11
C ALA A 306 -28.75 21.12 12.45
N SER A 307 -28.88 20.02 13.22
CA SER A 307 -28.18 19.83 14.48
C SER A 307 -26.67 19.77 14.28
N VAL A 308 -26.19 19.15 13.19
CA VAL A 308 -24.76 19.17 12.81
C VAL A 308 -24.28 20.59 12.54
N ALA A 309 -25.04 21.39 11.77
CA ALA A 309 -24.64 22.75 11.45
C ALA A 309 -24.57 23.63 12.70
N ASP A 310 -25.55 23.50 13.61
CA ASP A 310 -25.56 24.23 14.88
C ASP A 310 -24.37 23.83 15.75
N GLU A 311 -24.06 22.51 15.81
CA GLU A 311 -22.95 22.00 16.62
C GLU A 311 -21.60 22.45 16.07
N VAL A 312 -21.43 22.41 14.75
CA VAL A 312 -20.24 22.95 14.08
C VAL A 312 -20.07 24.45 14.40
N LYS A 313 -21.14 25.22 14.32
CA LYS A 313 -21.11 26.67 14.65
C LYS A 313 -20.68 26.88 16.12
N LEU A 314 -21.21 26.08 17.04
CA LEU A 314 -20.85 26.11 18.45
C LEU A 314 -19.37 25.81 18.68
N VAL A 315 -18.86 24.71 18.10
CA VAL A 315 -17.46 24.28 18.23
C VAL A 315 -16.52 25.33 17.61
N ARG A 316 -16.84 25.83 16.43
CA ARG A 316 -16.03 26.84 15.70
C ARG A 316 -15.92 28.17 16.42
N HIS A 317 -16.84 28.48 17.29
CA HIS A 317 -16.75 29.74 18.09
C HIS A 317 -15.43 29.78 18.91
N ARG A 318 -14.91 28.62 19.34
CA ARG A 318 -13.67 28.52 20.11
C ARG A 318 -12.54 27.81 19.34
N HIS A 319 -12.87 27.00 18.35
CA HIS A 319 -11.97 26.11 17.64
C HIS A 319 -12.17 26.29 16.13
N HIS A 320 -11.51 27.29 15.54
CA HIS A 320 -11.71 27.65 14.12
C HIS A 320 -11.41 26.49 13.16
N ASN A 321 -10.38 25.69 13.44
CA ASN A 321 -10.07 24.49 12.66
C ASN A 321 -10.95 23.31 13.12
N THR A 322 -12.19 23.29 12.63
CA THR A 322 -13.17 22.24 12.95
C THR A 322 -13.54 21.46 11.70
N GLY A 323 -13.41 20.12 11.78
CA GLY A 323 -13.81 19.19 10.73
C GLY A 323 -15.07 18.40 11.10
N VAL A 324 -15.81 17.98 10.08
CA VAL A 324 -16.96 17.08 10.21
C VAL A 324 -16.62 15.73 9.60
N VAL A 325 -16.87 14.65 10.35
CA VAL A 325 -16.75 13.27 9.84
C VAL A 325 -18.13 12.66 9.79
N ALA A 326 -18.59 12.31 8.61
CA ALA A 326 -19.96 11.84 8.38
C ALA A 326 -20.02 10.72 7.32
N PRO A 327 -21.10 9.91 7.31
CA PRO A 327 -21.43 9.06 6.17
C PRO A 327 -21.62 9.90 4.90
N GLU A 328 -21.09 9.45 3.77
CA GLU A 328 -21.11 10.17 2.49
C GLU A 328 -22.53 10.54 2.02
N ALA A 329 -23.50 9.67 2.32
CA ALA A 329 -24.90 9.90 1.99
C ALA A 329 -25.48 11.17 2.64
N LEU A 330 -24.90 11.64 3.75
CA LEU A 330 -25.36 12.83 4.48
C LEU A 330 -24.70 14.13 3.99
N PHE A 331 -23.66 14.09 3.16
CA PHE A 331 -22.93 15.27 2.71
C PHE A 331 -23.81 16.36 2.09
N PRO A 332 -24.75 16.04 1.16
CA PRO A 332 -25.60 17.09 0.57
C PRO A 332 -26.50 17.78 1.59
N ALA A 333 -27.03 17.03 2.57
CA ALA A 333 -27.89 17.57 3.61
C ALA A 333 -27.10 18.45 4.59
N ILE A 334 -25.90 18.00 4.99
CA ILE A 334 -24.99 18.74 5.87
C ILE A 334 -24.51 20.01 5.18
N ALA A 335 -24.12 19.96 3.91
CA ALA A 335 -23.69 21.13 3.14
C ALA A 335 -24.79 22.19 3.09
N LYS A 336 -26.02 21.81 2.76
CA LYS A 336 -27.18 22.71 2.75
C LYS A 336 -27.44 23.32 4.14
N ALA A 337 -27.33 22.54 5.20
CA ALA A 337 -27.56 23.01 6.56
C ALA A 337 -26.47 24.00 7.02
N LEU A 338 -25.20 23.74 6.64
CA LEU A 338 -24.09 24.66 6.90
C LEU A 338 -24.30 25.99 6.17
N ASP A 339 -24.74 25.99 4.91
CA ASP A 339 -25.05 27.22 4.17
C ASP A 339 -26.14 28.06 4.87
N VAL A 340 -27.15 27.46 5.48
CA VAL A 340 -28.18 28.15 6.25
C VAL A 340 -27.62 28.93 7.44
N VAL A 341 -26.56 28.39 8.07
CA VAL A 341 -25.90 29.07 9.21
C VAL A 341 -24.72 29.95 8.80
N GLY A 342 -24.51 30.13 7.49
CA GLY A 342 -23.47 30.98 6.91
C GLY A 342 -22.09 30.37 6.89
N LEU A 343 -22.02 29.01 6.84
CA LEU A 343 -20.81 28.23 6.71
C LEU A 343 -20.84 27.44 5.40
N HIS A 344 -19.69 27.06 4.85
CA HIS A 344 -19.60 26.35 3.57
C HIS A 344 -18.87 25.00 3.73
N ALA A 345 -19.54 23.91 3.34
CA ALA A 345 -18.90 22.60 3.30
C ALA A 345 -17.86 22.53 2.19
N VAL A 346 -16.66 22.01 2.52
CA VAL A 346 -15.58 21.81 1.56
C VAL A 346 -14.96 20.42 1.74
N ASP A 347 -14.35 19.90 0.68
CA ASP A 347 -13.66 18.60 0.64
C ASP A 347 -12.12 18.72 0.68
N ARG A 348 -11.61 19.86 1.19
CA ARG A 348 -10.19 20.18 1.29
C ARG A 348 -9.83 20.67 2.69
N VAL A 349 -8.52 20.67 3.01
CA VAL A 349 -7.97 21.13 4.31
C VAL A 349 -6.95 22.26 4.19
N HIS A 350 -6.58 22.62 2.97
CA HIS A 350 -5.66 23.73 2.69
C HIS A 350 -6.41 24.91 2.08
N ASP A 351 -5.88 26.10 2.27
CA ASP A 351 -6.47 27.34 1.77
C ASP A 351 -7.93 27.51 2.19
N LEU A 352 -8.21 27.19 3.46
CA LEU A 352 -9.55 27.32 4.03
C LEU A 352 -9.88 28.78 4.27
N GLY A 353 -11.02 29.20 3.75
CA GLY A 353 -11.65 30.46 4.12
C GLY A 353 -12.23 30.42 5.54
N HIS A 354 -12.48 31.61 6.12
CA HIS A 354 -13.04 31.72 7.47
C HIS A 354 -14.40 31.02 7.65
N LEU A 355 -15.13 30.79 6.58
CA LEU A 355 -16.45 30.15 6.58
C LEU A 355 -16.41 28.69 6.13
N ASP A 356 -15.28 28.23 5.67
CA ASP A 356 -15.13 26.87 5.15
C ASP A 356 -15.09 25.84 6.30
N VAL A 357 -15.82 24.75 6.11
CA VAL A 357 -15.89 23.61 7.03
C VAL A 357 -15.53 22.34 6.26
N PRO A 358 -14.39 21.72 6.55
CA PRO A 358 -14.04 20.43 5.98
C PRO A 358 -15.05 19.35 6.37
N VAL A 359 -15.64 18.67 5.38
CA VAL A 359 -16.57 17.55 5.57
C VAL A 359 -16.03 16.33 4.85
N PHE A 360 -15.76 15.26 5.61
CA PHE A 360 -15.12 14.05 5.09
C PHE A 360 -15.84 12.78 5.55
N HIS A 361 -15.72 11.73 4.77
CA HIS A 361 -15.99 10.38 5.27
C HIS A 361 -14.79 9.86 6.10
N ALA A 362 -15.01 8.87 6.96
CA ALA A 362 -14.02 8.43 7.93
C ALA A 362 -12.70 7.90 7.30
N GLU A 363 -12.71 7.41 6.06
CA GLU A 363 -11.48 6.98 5.38
C GLU A 363 -10.62 8.17 4.92
N ALA A 364 -11.24 9.26 4.52
CA ALA A 364 -10.54 10.42 3.98
C ALA A 364 -9.92 11.30 5.07
N VAL A 365 -10.37 11.18 6.32
CA VAL A 365 -9.89 12.02 7.42
C VAL A 365 -8.54 11.56 8.00
N LYS A 366 -8.04 10.42 7.55
CA LYS A 366 -6.75 9.88 8.01
C LYS A 366 -5.58 10.81 7.66
N GLY A 367 -4.70 11.04 8.65
CA GLY A 367 -3.56 11.95 8.51
C GLY A 367 -3.93 13.44 8.66
N LEU A 368 -5.22 13.77 8.80
CA LEU A 368 -5.66 15.13 9.09
C LEU A 368 -5.77 15.36 10.60
N GLU A 369 -5.81 16.63 11.02
CA GLU A 369 -5.94 17.03 12.41
C GLU A 369 -6.79 18.31 12.48
N PHE A 370 -7.71 18.33 13.45
CA PHE A 370 -8.59 19.45 13.69
C PHE A 370 -8.63 19.78 15.18
N ASP A 371 -8.75 21.07 15.50
CA ASP A 371 -8.96 21.47 16.90
C ASP A 371 -10.28 20.89 17.43
N GLY A 372 -11.34 20.96 16.63
CA GLY A 372 -12.61 20.32 16.93
C GLY A 372 -13.03 19.33 15.86
N VAL A 373 -13.62 18.21 16.26
CA VAL A 373 -14.22 17.25 15.36
C VAL A 373 -15.67 17.00 15.73
N VAL A 374 -16.55 17.06 14.74
CA VAL A 374 -17.96 16.64 14.86
C VAL A 374 -18.13 15.33 14.11
N VAL A 375 -18.35 14.22 14.82
CA VAL A 375 -18.63 12.89 14.24
C VAL A 375 -20.14 12.70 14.16
N VAL A 376 -20.63 12.45 12.94
CA VAL A 376 -22.06 12.28 12.66
C VAL A 376 -22.40 10.80 12.51
N ASN A 377 -23.47 10.37 13.20
CA ASN A 377 -23.96 9.00 13.18
C ASN A 377 -22.83 7.96 13.34
N PRO A 378 -22.13 7.93 14.47
CA PRO A 378 -21.01 6.99 14.70
C PRO A 378 -21.40 5.52 14.53
N HIS A 379 -22.69 5.16 14.71
CA HIS A 379 -23.24 3.84 14.46
C HIS A 379 -23.25 3.42 12.98
N GLU A 380 -23.23 4.38 12.06
CA GLU A 380 -23.08 4.10 10.61
C GLU A 380 -21.61 3.94 10.19
N ILE A 381 -20.69 4.52 10.96
CA ILE A 381 -19.23 4.35 10.76
C ILE A 381 -18.78 3.01 11.34
N PHE A 382 -19.21 2.71 12.57
CA PHE A 382 -18.97 1.45 13.24
C PHE A 382 -20.19 0.53 13.09
N ASP A 383 -20.14 -0.30 12.08
CA ASP A 383 -21.16 -1.29 11.71
C ASP A 383 -20.99 -2.66 12.41
N GLY A 384 -20.19 -2.70 13.49
CA GLY A 384 -19.80 -3.93 14.20
C GLY A 384 -18.62 -4.67 13.54
N SER A 385 -18.09 -4.18 12.43
CA SER A 385 -16.91 -4.77 11.78
C SER A 385 -15.61 -4.23 12.39
N GLU A 386 -14.55 -5.03 12.31
CA GLU A 386 -13.20 -4.60 12.70
C GLU A 386 -12.75 -3.34 11.94
N ARG A 387 -13.15 -3.22 10.67
CA ARG A 387 -12.84 -2.06 9.84
C ARG A 387 -13.61 -0.82 10.31
N GLY A 388 -14.91 -0.97 10.62
CA GLY A 388 -15.72 0.10 11.19
C GLY A 388 -15.15 0.61 12.51
N ALA A 389 -14.69 -0.29 13.39
CA ALA A 389 -14.01 0.09 14.62
C ALA A 389 -12.75 0.93 14.37
N ARG A 390 -11.90 0.53 13.41
CA ARG A 390 -10.71 1.29 13.04
C ARG A 390 -11.05 2.66 12.44
N LEU A 391 -12.08 2.72 11.59
CA LEU A 391 -12.53 3.98 10.98
C LEU A 391 -13.03 4.96 12.03
N LEU A 392 -13.85 4.49 12.99
CA LEU A 392 -14.34 5.34 14.06
C LEU A 392 -13.21 5.76 15.02
N TYR A 393 -12.28 4.84 15.35
CA TYR A 393 -11.07 5.17 16.11
C TYR A 393 -10.26 6.29 15.43
N VAL A 394 -10.02 6.18 14.14
CA VAL A 394 -9.32 7.21 13.35
C VAL A 394 -10.09 8.53 13.41
N ALA A 395 -11.41 8.53 13.16
CA ALA A 395 -12.22 9.75 13.17
C ALA A 395 -12.13 10.47 14.52
N MET A 396 -12.24 9.74 15.63
CA MET A 396 -12.19 10.32 16.97
C MET A 396 -10.81 10.90 17.31
N THR A 397 -9.73 10.20 16.93
CA THR A 397 -8.35 10.62 17.20
C THR A 397 -7.86 11.76 16.31
N ARG A 398 -8.69 12.27 15.40
CA ARG A 398 -8.40 13.50 14.65
C ARG A 398 -8.64 14.76 15.48
N ALA A 399 -9.40 14.66 16.57
CA ALA A 399 -9.69 15.77 17.46
C ALA A 399 -8.52 16.05 18.40
N VAL A 400 -7.94 17.25 18.35
CA VAL A 400 -6.82 17.65 19.21
C VAL A 400 -7.22 18.55 20.38
N GLN A 401 -8.48 18.98 20.46
CA GLN A 401 -9.03 19.77 21.57
C GLN A 401 -10.39 19.25 22.03
N VAL A 402 -11.37 19.15 21.12
CA VAL A 402 -12.74 18.75 21.44
C VAL A 402 -13.31 17.79 20.43
N LEU A 403 -14.10 16.82 20.92
CA LEU A 403 -14.81 15.84 20.13
C LEU A 403 -16.31 15.89 20.46
N HIS A 404 -17.14 16.11 19.45
CA HIS A 404 -18.59 16.10 19.58
C HIS A 404 -19.19 15.01 18.68
N PHE A 405 -20.23 14.37 19.17
CA PHE A 405 -21.05 13.44 18.40
C PHE A 405 -22.41 14.08 18.13
N VAL A 406 -22.90 14.00 16.91
CA VAL A 406 -24.29 14.31 16.57
C VAL A 406 -24.90 13.07 15.95
N SER A 407 -25.93 12.50 16.57
CA SER A 407 -26.41 11.17 16.19
C SER A 407 -27.93 11.08 16.25
N SER A 408 -28.51 10.35 15.32
CA SER A 408 -29.93 9.97 15.34
C SER A 408 -30.22 8.72 16.15
N GLN A 409 -29.20 7.98 16.56
CA GLN A 409 -29.27 6.81 17.42
C GLN A 409 -28.28 6.93 18.58
N PRO A 410 -28.47 6.17 19.67
CA PRO A 410 -27.51 6.09 20.75
C PRO A 410 -26.09 5.75 20.22
N LEU A 411 -25.07 6.18 20.93
CA LEU A 411 -23.69 5.75 20.63
C LEU A 411 -23.59 4.24 20.66
N PRO A 412 -22.70 3.64 19.83
CA PRO A 412 -22.35 2.24 19.96
C PRO A 412 -22.04 1.88 21.41
N VAL A 413 -22.52 0.74 21.88
CA VAL A 413 -22.37 0.30 23.29
C VAL A 413 -20.92 0.22 23.71
N GLU A 414 -20.03 -0.05 22.76
CA GLU A 414 -18.58 -0.10 22.92
C GLU A 414 -17.96 1.26 23.32
N LEU A 415 -18.63 2.36 23.02
CA LEU A 415 -18.20 3.71 23.39
C LEU A 415 -18.77 4.16 24.75
N THR A 416 -19.76 3.47 25.27
CA THR A 416 -20.36 3.81 26.57
C THR A 416 -19.51 3.27 27.72
N PRO A 417 -19.52 3.93 28.92
CA PRO A 417 -18.74 3.50 30.07
C PRO A 417 -19.10 2.10 30.58
#